data_43afead4c963ddd58f2e0b360b484ce3
#
_entry.id   43afead4c963ddd58f2e0b360b484ce3
#
_cell.length_a   1.000
_cell.length_b   1.000
_cell.length_c   1.000
_cell.angle_alpha   90.00
_cell.angle_beta   90.00
_cell.angle_gamma   90.00
#
_symmetry.space_group_name_H-M   'P 1'
#
loop_
_entity.id
_entity.type
_entity.pdbx_description
1 polymer ?
#
loop_
_entity_poly.entity_id
_entity_poly.type
_entity_poly.pdbx_seq_one_letter_code
_entity_poly.pdbx_strand_id
1 'polypeptide(L)'
;MQQTLVPEAGVGTTEPSRRPQVLTAVAGFVIGGGVIGMLWALSGVNAGALEDAQDACRALARVGTIPDTTDSAPGERTVAVLAPEVLHRMTAARELSAAAAAAHDTYRPLADHIDGVSRMVFSLHFNQIAGHRHLAQAEQLCTQL
;
A
#
# COMPACT_ATOMS: atom_id res chain seq x y z
N MET A 1 46.24 -51.68 -34.20
CA MET A 1 45.46 -50.60 -33.59
C MET A 1 44.19 -50.46 -34.43
N GLN A 2 43.09 -51.07 -33.94
CA GLN A 2 41.79 -51.03 -34.59
C GLN A 2 40.93 -49.98 -33.91
N GLN A 3 40.57 -48.96 -34.65
CA GLN A 3 39.57 -47.97 -34.21
C GLN A 3 38.19 -48.50 -34.55
N THR A 4 37.41 -48.80 -33.50
CA THR A 4 36.01 -49.15 -33.57
C THR A 4 35.19 -47.89 -33.80
N LEU A 5 34.61 -47.77 -34.98
CA LEU A 5 33.61 -46.76 -35.34
C LEU A 5 32.31 -47.09 -34.56
N VAL A 6 31.94 -46.18 -33.65
CA VAL A 6 30.64 -46.20 -32.98
C VAL A 6 29.63 -45.53 -33.93
N PRO A 7 28.51 -46.17 -34.27
CA PRO A 7 27.47 -45.52 -35.09
C PRO A 7 26.75 -44.48 -34.24
N GLU A 8 26.78 -43.25 -34.74
CA GLU A 8 26.04 -42.10 -34.20
C GLU A 8 24.53 -42.34 -34.39
N ALA A 9 23.84 -42.66 -33.30
CA ALA A 9 22.39 -42.76 -33.30
C ALA A 9 21.83 -41.36 -33.48
N GLY A 10 21.23 -41.13 -34.67
CA GLY A 10 20.51 -39.88 -34.97
C GLY A 10 19.43 -39.60 -33.92
N VAL A 11 19.70 -38.61 -33.09
CA VAL A 11 18.70 -38.04 -32.22
C VAL A 11 17.70 -37.29 -33.09
N GLY A 12 16.58 -37.94 -33.40
CA GLY A 12 15.42 -37.32 -34.00
C GLY A 12 14.92 -36.23 -33.05
N THR A 13 15.20 -34.96 -33.38
CA THR A 13 14.60 -33.82 -32.72
C THR A 13 13.13 -33.79 -33.11
N THR A 14 12.31 -34.49 -32.32
CA THR A 14 10.86 -34.30 -32.31
C THR A 14 10.62 -32.89 -31.79
N GLU A 15 10.30 -31.96 -32.68
CA GLU A 15 9.85 -30.61 -32.33
C GLU A 15 8.65 -30.73 -31.42
N PRO A 16 8.73 -30.30 -30.13
CA PRO A 16 7.59 -30.36 -29.24
C PRO A 16 6.53 -29.42 -29.77
N SER A 17 5.40 -30.00 -30.20
CA SER A 17 4.23 -29.25 -30.65
C SER A 17 3.87 -28.24 -29.58
N ARG A 18 4.09 -26.95 -29.82
CA ARG A 18 3.82 -25.83 -28.88
C ARG A 18 2.33 -25.68 -28.51
N ARG A 19 1.45 -26.33 -29.29
CA ARG A 19 -0.01 -26.23 -29.10
C ARG A 19 -0.52 -26.75 -27.74
N PRO A 20 -0.10 -27.91 -27.19
CA PRO A 20 -0.58 -28.35 -25.88
C PRO A 20 -0.04 -27.47 -24.73
N GLN A 21 1.18 -26.94 -24.85
CA GLN A 21 1.76 -26.05 -23.83
C GLN A 21 1.04 -24.70 -23.73
N VAL A 22 0.59 -24.13 -24.85
CA VAL A 22 -0.18 -22.89 -24.87
C VAL A 22 -1.57 -23.11 -24.26
N LEU A 23 -2.23 -24.23 -24.56
CA LEU A 23 -3.53 -24.57 -23.99
C LEU A 23 -3.46 -24.73 -22.45
N THR A 24 -2.41 -25.38 -21.95
CA THR A 24 -2.21 -25.55 -20.50
C THR A 24 -1.92 -24.22 -19.80
N ALA A 25 -1.13 -23.35 -20.42
CA ALA A 25 -0.83 -22.01 -19.89
C ALA A 25 -2.08 -21.12 -19.84
N VAL A 26 -2.90 -21.13 -20.89
CA VAL A 26 -4.16 -20.37 -20.93
C VAL A 26 -5.15 -20.89 -19.90
N ALA A 27 -5.32 -22.22 -19.78
CA ALA A 27 -6.20 -22.80 -18.77
C ALA A 27 -5.73 -22.45 -17.33
N GLY A 28 -4.45 -22.52 -17.05
CA GLY A 28 -3.88 -22.12 -15.76
C GLY A 28 -4.08 -20.65 -15.44
N PHE A 29 -3.94 -19.78 -16.44
CA PHE A 29 -4.16 -18.34 -16.26
C PHE A 29 -5.63 -17.99 -16.01
N VAL A 30 -6.57 -18.63 -16.71
CA VAL A 30 -8.01 -18.41 -16.52
C VAL A 30 -8.47 -18.91 -15.15
N ILE A 31 -8.01 -20.07 -14.70
CA ILE A 31 -8.37 -20.63 -13.39
C ILE A 31 -7.70 -19.81 -12.27
N GLY A 32 -6.39 -19.56 -12.38
CA GLY A 32 -5.63 -18.81 -11.37
C GLY A 32 -6.07 -17.35 -11.28
N GLY A 33 -6.23 -16.66 -12.41
CA GLY A 33 -6.69 -15.28 -12.45
C GLY A 33 -8.15 -15.13 -12.02
N GLY A 34 -9.00 -16.09 -12.35
CA GLY A 34 -10.39 -16.10 -11.92
C GLY A 34 -10.55 -16.25 -10.41
N VAL A 35 -9.82 -17.17 -9.79
CA VAL A 35 -9.87 -17.37 -8.32
C VAL A 35 -9.31 -16.16 -7.57
N ILE A 36 -8.18 -15.61 -8.01
CA ILE A 36 -7.60 -14.40 -7.41
C ILE A 36 -8.52 -13.20 -7.61
N GLY A 37 -9.08 -13.03 -8.82
CA GLY A 37 -10.02 -11.95 -9.10
C GLY A 37 -11.30 -12.07 -8.29
N MET A 38 -11.82 -13.27 -8.07
CA MET A 38 -13.00 -13.50 -7.24
C MET A 38 -12.70 -13.27 -5.75
N LEU A 39 -11.54 -13.70 -5.25
CA LEU A 39 -11.10 -13.39 -3.89
C LEU A 39 -10.96 -11.89 -3.68
N TRP A 40 -10.38 -11.16 -4.63
CA TRP A 40 -10.29 -9.70 -4.59
C TRP A 40 -11.67 -9.03 -4.63
N ALA A 41 -12.56 -9.48 -5.50
CA ALA A 41 -13.92 -8.96 -5.56
C ALA A 41 -14.72 -9.22 -4.28
N LEU A 42 -14.57 -10.41 -3.68
CA LEU A 42 -15.23 -10.76 -2.41
C LEU A 42 -14.61 -10.04 -1.21
N SER A 43 -13.30 -9.77 -1.23
CA SER A 43 -12.62 -9.01 -0.17
C SER A 43 -13.00 -7.52 -0.20
N GLY A 44 -13.29 -6.96 -1.39
CA GLY A 44 -13.72 -5.56 -1.55
C GLY A 44 -15.19 -5.31 -1.22
N VAL A 45 -16.01 -6.35 -1.14
CA VAL A 45 -17.47 -6.20 -0.92
C VAL A 45 -17.81 -5.89 0.54
N ASN A 46 -16.93 -6.17 1.50
CA ASN A 46 -17.18 -5.96 2.92
C ASN A 46 -16.48 -4.73 3.52
N ALA A 47 -15.47 -4.17 2.86
CA ALA A 47 -14.85 -2.92 3.27
C ALA A 47 -15.66 -1.75 2.70
N GLY A 48 -16.70 -1.32 3.41
CA GLY A 48 -17.45 -0.12 3.06
C GLY A 48 -16.60 1.13 3.28
N ALA A 49 -16.89 2.22 2.54
CA ALA A 49 -16.19 3.49 2.68
C ALA A 49 -16.10 3.99 4.14
N LEU A 50 -17.11 3.69 4.95
CA LEU A 50 -17.11 3.98 6.38
C LEU A 50 -16.04 3.16 7.13
N GLU A 51 -15.90 1.88 6.81
CA GLU A 51 -14.92 1.00 7.46
C GLU A 51 -13.50 1.43 7.11
N ASP A 52 -13.24 1.76 5.84
CA ASP A 52 -11.95 2.32 5.40
C ASP A 52 -11.65 3.65 6.10
N ALA A 53 -12.64 4.53 6.26
CA ALA A 53 -12.49 5.79 6.99
C ALA A 53 -12.17 5.57 8.47
N GLN A 54 -12.86 4.63 9.12
CA GLN A 54 -12.60 4.27 10.52
C GLN A 54 -11.22 3.63 10.69
N ASP A 55 -10.79 2.79 9.75
CA ASP A 55 -9.46 2.19 9.76
C ASP A 55 -8.36 3.22 9.52
N ALA A 56 -8.60 4.21 8.66
CA ALA A 56 -7.71 5.36 8.50
C ALA A 56 -7.53 6.12 9.81
N CYS A 57 -8.63 6.38 10.53
CA CYS A 57 -8.62 7.03 11.84
C CYS A 57 -7.87 6.19 12.88
N ARG A 58 -8.08 4.88 12.91
CA ARG A 58 -7.34 3.97 13.79
C ARG A 58 -5.84 3.95 13.50
N ALA A 59 -5.46 3.99 12.21
CA ALA A 59 -4.07 4.07 11.80
C ALA A 59 -3.44 5.40 12.21
N LEU A 60 -4.15 6.52 12.01
CA LEU A 60 -3.72 7.85 12.41
C LEU A 60 -3.49 7.93 13.94
N ALA A 61 -4.43 7.46 14.74
CA ALA A 61 -4.32 7.44 16.20
C ALA A 61 -3.09 6.63 16.69
N ARG A 62 -2.68 5.60 15.95
CA ARG A 62 -1.49 4.78 16.26
C ARG A 62 -0.17 5.42 15.82
N VAL A 63 -0.20 6.50 15.06
CA VAL A 63 1.03 7.27 14.72
C VAL A 63 1.65 7.85 16.00
N GLY A 64 0.81 8.14 17.01
CA GLY A 64 1.26 8.68 18.28
C GLY A 64 1.52 10.18 18.21
N THR A 65 2.19 10.70 19.23
CA THR A 65 2.50 12.13 19.32
C THR A 65 3.52 12.51 18.26
N ILE A 66 3.13 13.38 17.34
CA ILE A 66 4.04 13.99 16.38
C ILE A 66 4.86 15.03 17.16
N PRO A 67 6.20 15.00 17.12
CA PRO A 67 7.03 15.93 17.85
C PRO A 67 6.68 17.38 17.47
N ASP A 68 6.29 18.18 18.45
CA ASP A 68 6.17 19.62 18.26
C ASP A 68 7.55 20.24 18.49
N THR A 69 8.21 20.68 17.43
CA THR A 69 9.55 21.27 17.50
C THR A 69 9.53 22.72 17.93
N THR A 70 8.38 23.28 18.28
CA THR A 70 8.28 24.65 18.78
C THR A 70 8.94 24.83 20.16
N ASP A 71 9.06 23.75 20.95
CA ASP A 71 9.69 23.79 22.28
C ASP A 71 11.20 23.46 22.28
N SER A 72 11.78 23.17 21.11
CA SER A 72 13.23 22.92 21.01
C SER A 72 14.02 24.22 21.12
N ALA A 73 14.97 24.28 22.07
CA ALA A 73 15.85 25.43 22.23
C ALA A 73 16.60 25.76 20.93
N PRO A 74 16.82 27.06 20.62
CA PRO A 74 17.53 27.45 19.40
C PRO A 74 18.95 26.89 19.41
N GLY A 75 19.20 25.86 18.59
CA GLY A 75 20.50 25.22 18.45
C GLY A 75 20.49 23.71 18.52
N GLU A 76 19.47 23.11 19.11
CA GLU A 76 19.31 21.64 19.19
C GLU A 76 18.53 21.14 17.96
N ARG A 77 19.26 20.86 16.88
CA ARG A 77 18.70 20.11 15.73
C ARG A 77 18.53 18.67 16.13
N THR A 78 17.50 18.38 16.92
CA THR A 78 17.03 17.01 17.07
C THR A 78 16.47 16.60 15.72
N VAL A 79 17.27 15.90 14.93
CA VAL A 79 16.76 15.17 13.77
C VAL A 79 15.84 14.11 14.39
N ALA A 80 14.54 14.41 14.44
CA ALA A 80 13.57 13.43 14.89
C ALA A 80 13.59 12.28 13.88
N VAL A 81 14.35 11.23 14.22
CA VAL A 81 14.32 9.98 13.46
C VAL A 81 13.01 9.32 13.79
N LEU A 82 12.04 9.47 12.89
CA LEU A 82 10.77 8.76 13.02
C LEU A 82 11.04 7.27 12.93
N ALA A 83 10.48 6.53 13.88
CA ALA A 83 10.52 5.08 13.81
C ALA A 83 9.84 4.60 12.51
N PRO A 84 10.37 3.57 11.83
CA PRO A 84 9.79 3.05 10.59
C PRO A 84 8.31 2.72 10.70
N GLU A 85 7.84 2.29 11.88
CA GLU A 85 6.43 1.99 12.14
C GLU A 85 5.54 3.22 11.98
N VAL A 86 6.01 4.41 12.34
CA VAL A 86 5.27 5.67 12.20
C VAL A 86 5.01 5.95 10.72
N LEU A 87 6.02 5.78 9.88
CA LEU A 87 5.91 5.96 8.44
C LEU A 87 4.94 4.96 7.82
N HIS A 88 5.00 3.69 8.21
CA HIS A 88 4.07 2.67 7.72
C HIS A 88 2.64 2.96 8.15
N ARG A 89 2.41 3.38 9.39
CA ARG A 89 1.07 3.74 9.89
C ARG A 89 0.52 4.97 9.18
N MET A 90 1.37 5.98 8.95
CA MET A 90 0.96 7.18 8.20
C MET A 90 0.60 6.85 6.75
N THR A 91 1.38 5.99 6.10
CA THR A 91 1.06 5.49 4.76
C THR A 91 -0.28 4.75 4.75
N ALA A 92 -0.50 3.85 5.72
CA ALA A 92 -1.77 3.11 5.84
C ALA A 92 -2.96 4.06 6.04
N ALA A 93 -2.85 5.05 6.93
CA ALA A 93 -3.89 6.05 7.16
C ALA A 93 -4.23 6.81 5.87
N ARG A 94 -3.21 7.21 5.11
CA ARG A 94 -3.37 7.93 3.85
C ARG A 94 -4.06 7.08 2.78
N GLU A 95 -3.63 5.84 2.58
CA GLU A 95 -4.21 4.96 1.56
C GLU A 95 -5.67 4.57 1.89
N LEU A 96 -5.97 4.28 3.16
CA LEU A 96 -7.32 3.96 3.60
C LEU A 96 -8.27 5.16 3.47
N SER A 97 -7.84 6.36 3.86
CA SER A 97 -8.65 7.56 3.70
C SER A 97 -8.88 7.90 2.23
N ALA A 98 -7.88 7.69 1.37
CA ALA A 98 -8.02 7.86 -0.07
C ALA A 98 -9.00 6.83 -0.67
N ALA A 99 -8.97 5.57 -0.24
CA ALA A 99 -9.92 4.54 -0.65
C ALA A 99 -11.35 4.90 -0.23
N ALA A 100 -11.55 5.35 1.02
CA ALA A 100 -12.85 5.82 1.51
C ALA A 100 -13.38 6.99 0.66
N ALA A 101 -12.53 7.98 0.37
CA ALA A 101 -12.90 9.14 -0.45
C ALA A 101 -13.19 8.76 -1.91
N ALA A 102 -12.50 7.77 -2.46
CA ALA A 102 -12.76 7.25 -3.80
C ALA A 102 -14.10 6.50 -3.88
N ALA A 103 -14.49 5.84 -2.80
CA ALA A 103 -15.77 5.13 -2.71
C ALA A 103 -16.94 6.09 -2.40
N HIS A 104 -16.71 7.14 -1.60
CA HIS A 104 -17.76 8.10 -1.25
C HIS A 104 -17.20 9.49 -0.92
N ASP A 105 -17.68 10.51 -1.63
CA ASP A 105 -17.18 11.90 -1.51
C ASP A 105 -17.29 12.53 -0.11
N THR A 106 -18.18 12.01 0.75
CA THR A 106 -18.32 12.46 2.15
C THR A 106 -17.02 12.35 2.93
N TYR A 107 -16.14 11.40 2.57
CA TYR A 107 -14.85 11.17 3.24
C TYR A 107 -13.69 11.95 2.61
N ARG A 108 -13.93 12.72 1.54
CA ARG A 108 -12.90 13.55 0.90
C ARG A 108 -12.22 14.53 1.86
N PRO A 109 -12.95 15.25 2.75
CA PRO A 109 -12.30 16.14 3.72
C PRO A 109 -11.33 15.39 4.65
N LEU A 110 -11.68 14.18 5.10
CA LEU A 110 -10.79 13.36 5.92
C LEU A 110 -9.51 12.99 5.15
N ALA A 111 -9.64 12.55 3.90
CA ALA A 111 -8.50 12.19 3.06
C ALA A 111 -7.59 13.39 2.82
N ASP A 112 -8.14 14.58 2.53
CA ASP A 112 -7.38 15.80 2.30
C ASP A 112 -6.57 16.21 3.55
N HIS A 113 -7.16 16.08 4.75
CA HIS A 113 -6.46 16.39 5.98
C HIS A 113 -5.39 15.36 6.33
N ILE A 114 -5.67 14.08 6.19
CA ILE A 114 -4.66 13.03 6.40
C ILE A 114 -3.50 13.17 5.38
N ASP A 115 -3.77 13.52 4.13
CA ASP A 115 -2.73 13.80 3.14
C ASP A 115 -1.88 15.02 3.55
N GLY A 116 -2.49 16.07 4.09
CA GLY A 116 -1.78 17.23 4.64
C GLY A 116 -0.84 16.86 5.79
N VAL A 117 -1.30 16.03 6.73
CA VAL A 117 -0.46 15.48 7.82
C VAL A 117 0.67 14.63 7.26
N SER A 118 0.37 13.76 6.28
CA SER A 118 1.36 12.87 5.69
C SER A 118 2.52 13.63 5.05
N ARG A 119 2.23 14.73 4.36
CA ARG A 119 3.27 15.61 3.77
C ARG A 119 4.19 16.20 4.84
N MET A 120 3.65 16.65 5.98
CA MET A 120 4.43 17.14 7.10
C MET A 120 5.35 16.05 7.66
N VAL A 121 4.82 14.85 7.88
CA VAL A 121 5.55 13.70 8.41
C VAL A 121 6.66 13.25 7.46
N PHE A 122 6.36 13.06 6.17
CA PHE A 122 7.34 12.60 5.18
C PHE A 122 8.41 13.64 4.83
N SER A 123 8.08 14.94 4.93
CA SER A 123 9.06 16.01 4.73
C SER A 123 9.91 16.29 5.98
N LEU A 124 9.59 15.68 7.12
CA LEU A 124 10.23 15.93 8.43
C LEU A 124 10.20 17.40 8.86
N HIS A 125 9.20 18.15 8.36
CA HIS A 125 9.01 19.56 8.70
C HIS A 125 7.91 19.73 9.76
N PHE A 126 8.20 19.30 10.99
CA PHE A 126 7.21 19.28 12.09
C PHE A 126 6.84 20.66 12.64
N ASN A 127 7.53 21.72 12.25
CA ASN A 127 7.22 23.10 12.62
C ASN A 127 6.15 23.76 11.72
N GLN A 128 5.54 23.01 10.81
CA GLN A 128 4.51 23.54 9.93
C GLN A 128 3.16 23.66 10.64
N ILE A 129 2.76 24.88 10.97
CA ILE A 129 1.43 25.18 11.55
C ILE A 129 0.30 24.60 10.71
N ALA A 130 0.45 24.58 9.38
CA ALA A 130 -0.54 23.97 8.48
C ALA A 130 -0.71 22.47 8.72
N GLY A 131 0.38 21.73 8.94
CA GLY A 131 0.34 20.29 9.21
C GLY A 131 -0.39 19.99 10.53
N HIS A 132 -0.12 20.74 11.58
CA HIS A 132 -0.82 20.59 12.87
C HIS A 132 -2.31 20.95 12.78
N ARG A 133 -2.68 21.92 11.96
CA ARG A 133 -4.11 22.21 11.69
C ARG A 133 -4.79 21.05 10.97
N HIS A 134 -4.12 20.47 9.98
CA HIS A 134 -4.64 19.28 9.30
C HIS A 134 -4.82 18.12 10.27
N LEU A 135 -3.88 17.89 11.19
CA LEU A 135 -3.98 16.87 12.21
C LEU A 135 -5.22 17.08 13.09
N ALA A 136 -5.37 18.27 13.67
CA ALA A 136 -6.51 18.58 14.52
C ALA A 136 -7.86 18.42 13.80
N GLN A 137 -7.92 18.77 12.52
CA GLN A 137 -9.13 18.62 11.71
C GLN A 137 -9.41 17.15 11.38
N ALA A 138 -8.37 16.37 11.05
CA ALA A 138 -8.51 14.93 10.84
C ALA A 138 -9.02 14.23 12.11
N GLU A 139 -8.45 14.54 13.27
CA GLU A 139 -8.90 14.02 14.56
C GLU A 139 -10.35 14.38 14.85
N GLN A 140 -10.75 15.63 14.60
CA GLN A 140 -12.13 16.06 14.76
C GLN A 140 -13.09 15.28 13.87
N LEU A 141 -12.74 15.05 12.59
CA LEU A 141 -13.54 14.24 11.68
C LEU A 141 -13.61 12.79 12.15
N CYS A 142 -12.51 12.24 12.65
CA CYS A 142 -12.48 10.89 13.21
C CYS A 142 -13.40 10.70 14.42
N THR A 143 -13.65 11.75 15.22
CA THR A 143 -14.61 11.66 16.34
C THR A 143 -16.07 11.62 15.90
N GLN A 144 -16.36 11.88 14.64
CA GLN A 144 -17.70 11.91 14.07
C GLN A 144 -18.07 10.62 13.33
N LEU A 145 -17.09 9.69 13.17
CA LEU A 145 -17.27 8.40 12.49
C LEU A 145 -17.59 7.29 13.47
#